data_eabfd66351cb0db1af8a4883b354e41e
#
_entry.id   eabfd66351cb0db1af8a4883b354e41e
#
_cell.length_a   1.000
_cell.length_b   1.000
_cell.length_c   1.000
_cell.angle_alpha   90.00
_cell.angle_beta   90.00
_cell.angle_gamma   90.00
#
_symmetry.space_group_name_H-M   'P 1'
#
loop_
_entity.id
_entity.type
_entity.pdbx_description
1 polymer ?
#
loop_
_entity_poly.entity_id
_entity_poly.type
_entity_poly.pdbx_seq_one_letter_code
_entity_poly.pdbx_strand_id
1 'polypeptide(L)'
;AWALLLLWFITIFWQFTTGEWRQYLPRVKASIVMVRYYAIGMFRGEPNPYHKTAEAKHNPLQGLAYLGLLQIVSPVIWVSGLFYLFYAYWSPSMKAIMSLQWVAWAHTAGAFMMLIFFIVHVYLTTTGHTPLAHIKTMITGWEDEEPEKHG
;
A
#
# COMPACT_ATOMS: atom_id res chain seq x y z
N ALA A 1 -18.00 -2.05 -4.18
CA ALA A 1 -17.21 -2.55 -5.30
C ALA A 1 -16.93 -1.45 -6.34
N TRP A 2 -17.95 -0.84 -6.95
CA TRP A 2 -17.78 0.16 -8.03
C TRP A 2 -16.99 1.40 -7.61
N ALA A 3 -17.21 1.91 -6.39
CA ALA A 3 -16.48 3.06 -5.87
C ALA A 3 -14.98 2.78 -5.74
N LEU A 4 -14.60 1.59 -5.26
CA LEU A 4 -13.19 1.18 -5.16
C LEU A 4 -12.54 1.01 -6.52
N LEU A 5 -13.26 0.45 -7.49
CA LEU A 5 -12.79 0.32 -8.85
C LEU A 5 -12.56 1.70 -9.50
N LEU A 6 -13.53 2.61 -9.37
CA LEU A 6 -13.41 3.96 -9.88
C LEU A 6 -12.24 4.71 -9.23
N LEU A 7 -12.10 4.62 -7.90
CA LEU A 7 -11.01 5.23 -7.17
C LEU A 7 -9.65 4.69 -7.62
N TRP A 8 -9.56 3.38 -7.86
CA TRP A 8 -8.34 2.75 -8.37
C TRP A 8 -7.96 3.30 -9.76
N PHE A 9 -8.92 3.40 -10.70
CA PHE A 9 -8.68 3.99 -12.02
C PHE A 9 -8.25 5.44 -11.94
N ILE A 10 -8.91 6.27 -11.12
CA ILE A 10 -8.55 7.66 -10.91
C ILE A 10 -7.13 7.76 -10.35
N THR A 11 -6.78 6.93 -9.38
CA THR A 11 -5.44 6.91 -8.77
C THR A 11 -4.38 6.54 -9.80
N ILE A 12 -4.58 5.47 -10.57
CA ILE A 12 -3.64 5.04 -11.60
C ILE A 12 -3.49 6.14 -12.68
N PHE A 13 -4.60 6.69 -13.17
CA PHE A 13 -4.57 7.78 -14.14
C PHE A 13 -3.78 8.98 -13.61
N TRP A 14 -4.05 9.41 -12.38
CA TRP A 14 -3.31 10.50 -11.73
C TRP A 14 -1.82 10.21 -11.64
N GLN A 15 -1.43 9.02 -11.18
CA GLN A 15 -0.04 8.61 -11.06
C GLN A 15 0.72 8.71 -12.39
N PHE A 16 0.10 8.28 -13.48
CA PHE A 16 0.72 8.34 -14.80
C PHE A 16 0.78 9.76 -15.37
N THR A 17 -0.26 10.56 -15.22
CA THR A 17 -0.32 11.91 -15.76
C THR A 17 0.62 12.88 -15.04
N THR A 18 0.81 12.71 -13.73
CA THR A 18 1.69 13.53 -12.91
C THR A 18 3.14 13.03 -12.86
N GLY A 19 3.39 11.80 -13.30
CA GLY A 19 4.71 11.16 -13.17
C GLY A 19 5.03 10.65 -11.76
N GLU A 20 4.09 10.75 -10.82
CA GLU A 20 4.27 10.32 -9.42
C GLU A 20 4.49 8.80 -9.29
N TRP A 21 4.14 7.98 -10.31
CA TRP A 21 4.42 6.55 -10.33
C TRP A 21 5.90 6.22 -10.12
N ARG A 22 6.82 7.14 -10.45
CA ARG A 22 8.28 6.96 -10.26
C ARG A 22 8.68 6.81 -8.81
N GLN A 23 7.88 7.34 -7.87
CA GLN A 23 8.12 7.22 -6.43
C GLN A 23 7.90 5.80 -5.90
N TYR A 24 7.14 4.98 -6.64
CA TYR A 24 6.85 3.59 -6.28
C TYR A 24 7.83 2.60 -6.89
N LEU A 25 8.81 3.05 -7.69
CA LEU A 25 9.83 2.16 -8.25
C LEU A 25 10.60 1.46 -7.12
N PRO A 26 10.67 0.12 -7.15
CA PRO A 26 11.23 -0.64 -6.04
C PRO A 26 12.74 -0.36 -5.89
N ARG A 27 13.12 0.11 -4.72
CA ARG A 27 14.52 0.29 -4.31
C ARG A 27 14.91 -0.86 -3.38
N VAL A 28 15.10 -2.06 -3.93
CA VAL A 28 15.24 -3.32 -3.18
C VAL A 28 16.26 -3.23 -2.04
N LYS A 29 17.47 -2.70 -2.30
CA LYS A 29 18.49 -2.55 -1.25
C LYS A 29 18.03 -1.65 -0.10
N ALA A 30 17.43 -0.51 -0.42
CA ALA A 30 16.92 0.40 0.58
C ALA A 30 15.71 -0.20 1.34
N SER A 31 14.86 -0.97 0.66
CA SER A 31 13.73 -1.67 1.31
C SER A 31 14.22 -2.71 2.32
N ILE A 32 15.30 -3.46 2.03
CA ILE A 32 15.89 -4.43 2.97
C ILE A 32 16.42 -3.71 4.22
N VAL A 33 17.09 -2.57 4.05
CA VAL A 33 17.58 -1.75 5.18
C VAL A 33 16.41 -1.30 6.05
N MET A 34 15.30 -0.86 5.43
CA MET A 34 14.10 -0.44 6.17
C MET A 34 13.41 -1.59 6.89
N VAL A 35 13.33 -2.78 6.28
CA VAL A 35 12.80 -3.98 6.96
C VAL A 35 13.62 -4.29 8.22
N ARG A 36 14.96 -4.28 8.11
CA ARG A 36 15.84 -4.49 9.26
C ARG A 36 15.62 -3.43 10.35
N TYR A 37 15.53 -2.16 9.93
CA TYR A 37 15.26 -1.06 10.87
C TYR A 37 13.96 -1.26 11.63
N TYR A 38 12.84 -1.51 10.95
CA TYR A 38 11.55 -1.73 11.61
C TYR A 38 11.48 -3.02 12.43
N ALA A 39 12.18 -4.08 12.02
CA ALA A 39 12.19 -5.35 12.76
C ALA A 39 13.09 -5.31 14.02
N ILE A 40 14.18 -4.56 13.99
CA ILE A 40 15.21 -4.61 15.03
C ILE A 40 15.69 -3.22 15.45
N GLY A 41 16.08 -2.37 14.50
CA GLY A 41 16.74 -1.09 14.74
C GLY A 41 15.90 -0.13 15.58
N MET A 42 14.60 -0.03 15.26
CA MET A 42 13.65 0.81 15.99
C MET A 42 13.58 0.44 17.48
N PHE A 43 13.56 -0.86 17.80
CA PHE A 43 13.53 -1.34 19.19
C PHE A 43 14.88 -1.17 19.92
N ARG A 44 15.98 -0.97 19.17
CA ARG A 44 17.32 -0.68 19.69
C ARG A 44 17.61 0.81 19.79
N GLY A 45 16.68 1.68 19.38
CA GLY A 45 16.90 3.12 19.35
C GLY A 45 17.87 3.60 18.26
N GLU A 46 18.09 2.77 17.20
CA GLU A 46 18.90 3.19 16.05
C GLU A 46 18.21 4.37 15.34
N PRO A 47 18.96 5.33 14.79
CA PRO A 47 18.37 6.44 14.04
C PRO A 47 17.69 5.91 12.76
N ASN A 48 16.62 6.59 12.33
CA ASN A 48 15.92 6.23 11.09
C ASN A 48 16.88 6.43 9.89
N PRO A 49 17.19 5.37 9.11
CA PRO A 49 18.10 5.46 7.97
C PRO A 49 17.51 6.20 6.76
N TYR A 50 16.24 6.60 6.81
CA TYR A 50 15.55 7.26 5.72
C TYR A 50 15.12 8.67 6.08
N HIS A 51 15.53 9.63 5.24
CA HIS A 51 15.07 11.01 5.29
C HIS A 51 14.22 11.30 4.05
N LYS A 52 13.08 11.94 4.26
CA LYS A 52 12.19 12.35 3.16
C LYS A 52 12.84 13.48 2.36
N THR A 53 12.75 13.39 1.03
CA THR A 53 13.15 14.46 0.11
C THR A 53 12.00 14.78 -0.83
N ALA A 54 12.08 15.91 -1.54
CA ALA A 54 11.05 16.30 -2.52
C ALA A 54 10.87 15.26 -3.62
N GLU A 55 11.97 14.57 -4.02
CA GLU A 55 11.98 13.52 -5.04
C GLU A 55 11.64 12.14 -4.48
N ALA A 56 11.72 11.96 -3.16
CA ALA A 56 11.49 10.68 -2.48
C ALA A 56 10.59 10.89 -1.26
N LYS A 57 9.31 11.16 -1.50
CA LYS A 57 8.30 11.42 -0.47
C LYS A 57 7.96 10.15 0.34
N HIS A 58 8.08 8.98 -0.27
CA HIS A 58 7.78 7.69 0.36
C HIS A 58 9.07 6.97 0.77
N ASN A 59 9.06 6.44 1.99
CA ASN A 59 10.02 5.45 2.42
C ASN A 59 10.04 4.27 1.42
N PRO A 60 11.21 3.70 1.07
CA PRO A 60 11.32 2.60 0.11
C PRO A 60 10.40 1.41 0.40
N LEU A 61 10.18 1.08 1.68
CA LEU A 61 9.26 0.01 2.07
C LEU A 61 7.79 0.41 1.88
N GLN A 62 7.45 1.66 2.18
CA GLN A 62 6.11 2.20 1.90
C GLN A 62 5.83 2.21 0.40
N GLY A 63 6.79 2.66 -0.43
CA GLY A 63 6.66 2.64 -1.88
C GLY A 63 6.39 1.23 -2.42
N LEU A 64 7.12 0.23 -1.92
CA LEU A 64 6.92 -1.17 -2.30
C LEU A 64 5.54 -1.70 -1.85
N ALA A 65 5.10 -1.36 -0.63
CA ALA A 65 3.79 -1.76 -0.12
C ALA A 65 2.64 -1.14 -0.93
N TYR A 66 2.74 0.15 -1.29
CA TYR A 66 1.75 0.81 -2.15
C TYR A 66 1.75 0.25 -3.57
N LEU A 67 2.93 -0.06 -4.12
CA LEU A 67 3.03 -0.71 -5.43
C LEU A 67 2.31 -2.07 -5.40
N GLY A 68 2.58 -2.89 -4.40
CA GLY A 68 1.90 -4.18 -4.19
C GLY A 68 0.39 -4.03 -4.03
N LEU A 69 -0.05 -3.03 -3.25
CA LEU A 69 -1.47 -2.73 -3.08
C LEU A 69 -2.14 -2.36 -4.41
N LEU A 70 -1.55 -1.43 -5.16
CA LEU A 70 -2.15 -0.90 -6.39
C LEU A 70 -2.08 -1.89 -7.56
N GLN A 71 -1.00 -2.68 -7.68
CA GLN A 71 -0.75 -3.51 -8.85
C GLN A 71 -1.10 -4.98 -8.65
N ILE A 72 -1.23 -5.45 -7.41
CA ILE A 72 -1.53 -6.86 -7.10
C ILE A 72 -2.83 -6.97 -6.31
N VAL A 73 -2.87 -6.43 -5.11
CA VAL A 73 -3.99 -6.65 -4.19
C VAL A 73 -5.29 -6.06 -4.73
N SER A 74 -5.26 -4.80 -5.17
CA SER A 74 -6.46 -4.14 -5.72
C SER A 74 -6.99 -4.83 -6.98
N PRO A 75 -6.18 -5.14 -8.01
CA PRO A 75 -6.65 -5.92 -9.17
C PRO A 75 -7.20 -7.30 -8.80
N VAL A 76 -6.57 -8.02 -7.88
CA VAL A 76 -7.10 -9.33 -7.42
C VAL A 76 -8.49 -9.16 -6.83
N ILE A 77 -8.70 -8.17 -5.98
CA ILE A 77 -10.00 -7.94 -5.33
C ILE A 77 -11.06 -7.52 -6.34
N TRP A 78 -10.79 -6.52 -7.18
CA TRP A 78 -11.84 -6.02 -8.07
C TRP A 78 -12.10 -6.96 -9.26
N VAL A 79 -11.07 -7.64 -9.82
CA VAL A 79 -11.26 -8.65 -10.88
C VAL A 79 -12.06 -9.84 -10.34
N SER A 80 -11.63 -10.42 -9.23
CA SER A 80 -12.35 -11.54 -8.63
C SER A 80 -13.77 -11.13 -8.16
N GLY A 81 -13.93 -9.90 -7.65
CA GLY A 81 -15.22 -9.34 -7.28
C GLY A 81 -16.17 -9.18 -8.48
N LEU A 82 -15.66 -8.75 -9.64
CA LEU A 82 -16.45 -8.67 -10.88
C LEU A 82 -16.84 -10.07 -11.37
N PHE A 83 -15.92 -11.03 -11.37
CA PHE A 83 -16.25 -12.41 -11.70
C PHE A 83 -17.31 -12.98 -10.76
N TYR A 84 -17.26 -12.68 -9.48
CA TYR A 84 -18.28 -13.08 -8.51
C TYR A 84 -19.62 -12.44 -8.80
N LEU A 85 -19.64 -11.13 -9.03
CA LEU A 85 -20.84 -10.36 -9.30
C LEU A 85 -21.57 -10.83 -10.56
N PHE A 86 -20.83 -11.17 -11.61
CA PHE A 86 -21.35 -11.57 -12.89
C PHE A 86 -21.42 -13.08 -13.09
N TYR A 87 -21.28 -13.89 -12.05
CA TYR A 87 -21.28 -15.35 -12.14
C TYR A 87 -22.54 -15.92 -12.81
N ALA A 88 -23.69 -15.29 -12.58
CA ALA A 88 -24.96 -15.73 -13.20
C ALA A 88 -24.93 -15.65 -14.73
N TYR A 89 -24.13 -14.76 -15.30
CA TYR A 89 -23.99 -14.52 -16.74
C TYR A 89 -22.86 -15.30 -17.38
N TRP A 90 -22.13 -16.13 -16.62
CA TRP A 90 -21.05 -16.93 -17.19
C TRP A 90 -21.57 -17.97 -18.17
N SER A 91 -20.92 -18.05 -19.35
CA SER A 91 -21.21 -19.08 -20.31
C SER A 91 -20.87 -20.49 -19.75
N PRO A 92 -21.48 -21.58 -20.31
CA PRO A 92 -21.10 -22.93 -19.94
C PRO A 92 -19.60 -23.21 -20.13
N SER A 93 -19.01 -22.70 -21.20
CA SER A 93 -17.57 -22.82 -21.46
C SER A 93 -16.72 -22.14 -20.37
N MET A 94 -17.11 -20.97 -19.90
CA MET A 94 -16.41 -20.26 -18.86
C MET A 94 -16.50 -21.00 -17.51
N LYS A 95 -17.68 -21.56 -17.19
CA LYS A 95 -17.88 -22.39 -15.98
C LYS A 95 -17.09 -23.69 -16.01
N ALA A 96 -16.82 -24.21 -17.20
CA ALA A 96 -15.99 -25.41 -17.36
C ALA A 96 -14.51 -25.18 -17.15
N ILE A 97 -14.01 -23.97 -17.50
CA ILE A 97 -12.59 -23.61 -17.38
C ILE A 97 -12.29 -23.02 -16.00
N MET A 98 -13.17 -22.16 -15.48
CA MET A 98 -12.98 -21.43 -14.24
C MET A 98 -14.05 -21.78 -13.22
N SER A 99 -13.68 -22.39 -12.11
CA SER A 99 -14.61 -22.65 -11.02
C SER A 99 -14.82 -21.42 -10.14
N LEU A 100 -16.05 -21.23 -9.66
CA LEU A 100 -16.37 -20.18 -8.69
C LEU A 100 -15.51 -20.29 -7.40
N GLN A 101 -15.10 -21.52 -7.06
CA GLN A 101 -14.25 -21.78 -5.91
C GLN A 101 -12.92 -21.04 -6.02
N TRP A 102 -12.25 -21.07 -7.15
CA TRP A 102 -10.98 -20.33 -7.35
C TRP A 102 -11.17 -18.83 -7.29
N VAL A 103 -12.28 -18.33 -7.83
CA VAL A 103 -12.63 -16.90 -7.74
C VAL A 103 -12.87 -16.50 -6.28
N ALA A 104 -13.58 -17.32 -5.52
CA ALA A 104 -13.82 -17.10 -4.10
C ALA A 104 -12.51 -17.10 -3.30
N TRP A 105 -11.61 -18.04 -3.56
CA TRP A 105 -10.31 -18.12 -2.90
C TRP A 105 -9.45 -16.87 -3.20
N ALA A 106 -9.38 -16.47 -4.48
CA ALA A 106 -8.63 -15.28 -4.87
C ALA A 106 -9.20 -14.01 -4.20
N HIS A 107 -10.53 -13.86 -4.18
CA HIS A 107 -11.20 -12.73 -3.55
C HIS A 107 -10.94 -12.68 -2.03
N THR A 108 -11.05 -13.83 -1.38
CA THR A 108 -10.79 -13.96 0.06
C THR A 108 -9.32 -13.67 0.39
N ALA A 109 -8.38 -14.22 -0.38
CA ALA A 109 -6.95 -13.92 -0.21
C ALA A 109 -6.66 -12.43 -0.40
N GLY A 110 -7.23 -11.80 -1.42
CA GLY A 110 -7.12 -10.36 -1.62
C GLY A 110 -7.67 -9.55 -0.45
N ALA A 111 -8.83 -9.95 0.08
CA ALA A 111 -9.44 -9.30 1.25
C ALA A 111 -8.55 -9.39 2.50
N PHE A 112 -7.94 -10.56 2.77
CA PHE A 112 -6.98 -10.71 3.87
C PHE A 112 -5.73 -9.86 3.66
N MET A 113 -5.17 -9.82 2.45
CA MET A 113 -4.02 -8.95 2.15
C MET A 113 -4.36 -7.47 2.36
N MET A 114 -5.57 -7.04 1.98
CA MET A 114 -6.04 -5.67 2.21
C MET A 114 -6.17 -5.38 3.71
N LEU A 115 -6.69 -6.32 4.49
CA LEU A 115 -6.82 -6.18 5.95
C LEU A 115 -5.44 -6.06 6.62
N ILE A 116 -4.48 -6.92 6.23
CA ILE A 116 -3.10 -6.86 6.73
C ILE A 116 -2.47 -5.50 6.37
N PHE A 117 -2.62 -5.08 5.11
CA PHE A 117 -2.14 -3.76 4.69
C PHE A 117 -2.74 -2.64 5.55
N PHE A 118 -4.05 -2.67 5.79
CA PHE A 118 -4.74 -1.67 6.61
C PHE A 118 -4.20 -1.63 8.04
N ILE A 119 -4.04 -2.79 8.69
CA ILE A 119 -3.51 -2.88 10.05
C ILE A 119 -2.08 -2.30 10.12
N VAL A 120 -1.20 -2.72 9.20
CA VAL A 120 0.17 -2.23 9.13
C VAL A 120 0.20 -0.73 8.83
N HIS A 121 -0.66 -0.25 7.93
CA HIS A 121 -0.76 1.16 7.58
C HIS A 121 -1.17 2.00 8.81
N VAL A 122 -2.21 1.60 9.52
CA VAL A 122 -2.63 2.28 10.76
C VAL A 122 -1.52 2.25 11.81
N TYR A 123 -0.86 1.11 12.01
CA TYR A 123 0.27 1.01 12.93
C TYR A 123 1.38 2.01 12.55
N LEU A 124 1.78 2.08 11.29
CA LEU A 124 2.83 2.99 10.83
C LEU A 124 2.46 4.47 10.99
N THR A 125 1.17 4.83 10.98
CA THR A 125 0.76 6.22 11.26
C THR A 125 1.05 6.64 12.70
N THR A 126 1.21 5.69 13.61
CA THR A 126 1.50 5.94 15.04
C THR A 126 3.00 5.91 15.37
N THR A 127 3.87 5.61 14.39
CA THR A 127 5.33 5.47 14.60
C THR A 127 6.13 6.74 14.34
N GLY A 128 5.49 7.91 14.28
CA GLY A 128 6.16 9.22 14.22
C GLY A 128 6.84 9.59 15.54
N HIS A 129 7.49 10.77 15.60
CA HIS A 129 8.10 11.31 16.81
C HIS A 129 7.09 11.46 17.98
N THR A 130 5.81 11.64 17.65
CA THR A 130 4.69 11.46 18.59
C THR A 130 3.64 10.55 17.93
N PRO A 131 2.82 9.81 18.69
CA PRO A 131 1.81 8.91 18.14
C PRO A 131 0.80 9.57 17.19
N LEU A 132 0.61 10.87 17.31
CA LEU A 132 -0.33 11.64 16.49
C LEU A 132 0.34 12.55 15.46
N ALA A 133 1.68 12.55 15.34
CA ALA A 133 2.42 13.42 14.43
C ALA A 133 1.95 13.29 12.97
N HIS A 134 1.89 12.07 12.46
CA HIS A 134 1.44 11.82 11.08
C HIS A 134 -0.03 12.15 10.88
N ILE A 135 -0.90 11.92 11.88
CA ILE A 135 -2.32 12.28 11.81
C ILE A 135 -2.46 13.81 11.78
N LYS A 136 -1.68 14.54 12.58
CA LYS A 136 -1.64 16.00 12.56
C LYS A 136 -1.23 16.50 11.16
N THR A 137 -0.18 15.92 10.57
CA THR A 137 0.27 16.25 9.21
C THR A 137 -0.82 16.01 8.15
N MET A 138 -1.59 14.92 8.26
CA MET A 138 -2.69 14.63 7.33
C MET A 138 -3.80 15.69 7.39
N ILE A 139 -4.04 16.30 8.56
CA ILE A 139 -5.10 17.31 8.75
C ILE A 139 -4.59 18.71 8.38
N THR A 140 -3.37 19.05 8.81
CA THR A 140 -2.84 20.41 8.68
C THR A 140 -2.09 20.65 7.38
N GLY A 141 -1.59 19.58 6.73
CA GLY A 141 -0.70 19.65 5.58
C GLY A 141 0.76 20.00 5.92
N TRP A 142 1.08 20.21 7.20
CA TRP A 142 2.42 20.59 7.67
C TRP A 142 3.02 19.48 8.51
N GLU A 143 4.29 19.16 8.26
CA GLU A 143 5.08 18.21 9.04
C GLU A 143 6.00 19.00 10.00
N ASP A 144 5.96 18.70 11.30
CA ASP A 144 6.88 19.27 12.26
C ASP A 144 8.27 18.62 12.02
N GLU A 145 9.31 19.41 11.88
CA GLU A 145 10.68 18.90 11.76
C GLU A 145 11.10 18.22 13.07
N GLU A 146 11.76 17.06 12.97
CA GLU A 146 12.36 16.42 14.13
C GLU A 146 13.42 17.38 14.70
N PRO A 147 13.41 17.65 16.02
CA PRO A 147 14.47 18.45 16.63
C PRO A 147 15.81 17.73 16.38
N GLU A 148 16.74 18.40 15.71
CA GLU A 148 18.11 17.90 15.55
C GLU A 148 18.65 17.55 16.94
N LYS A 149 18.87 16.28 17.18
CA LYS A 149 19.61 15.83 18.36
C LYS A 149 21.06 16.22 18.14
N HIS A 150 21.40 17.44 18.51
CA HIS A 150 22.79 17.82 18.73
C HIS A 150 23.31 16.98 19.90
N GLY A 151 24.02 15.90 19.57
CA GLY A 151 24.79 15.08 20.50
C GLY A 151 26.25 15.48 20.46
#